data_00ebd7fc5eeb22ff1f58066365cfde81
#
_entry.id   00ebd7fc5eeb22ff1f58066365cfde81
#
_cell.length_a   1.000
_cell.length_b   1.000
_cell.length_c   1.000
_cell.angle_alpha   90.00
_cell.angle_beta   90.00
_cell.angle_gamma   90.00
#
_symmetry.space_group_name_H-M   'P 1'
#
loop_
_entity.id
_entity.type
_entity.pdbx_description
1 polymer ?
#
loop_
_entity_poly.entity_id
_entity_poly.type
_entity_poly.pdbx_seq_one_letter_code
_entity_poly.pdbx_strand_id
1 'polypeptide(L)'
;NSGEGGILTTRDPNVIARAILLSGSYMLYDRHSLRPKLGEFGDIPFDTPNYSGRMDNLRASILRPQLRQLDVLCERWNGLYRCLEEKLRQNTALQLITRPQQEHFVGSSFQFLIPSFSESQMSLFVGQCEVRGVSLKWFGDAAPKAYTSRFDSWRYLDSDYSLPQTARILSTLIDMRLPLTFD
;
A
#
# COMPACT_ATOMS: atom_id res chain seq x y z
N ASN A 1 -11.03 -5.82 -6.01
CA ASN A 1 -10.97 -5.42 -4.61
C ASN A 1 -12.06 -6.15 -3.82
N SER A 2 -11.72 -6.77 -2.68
CA SER A 2 -12.63 -7.55 -1.83
C SER A 2 -12.81 -6.92 -0.44
N GLY A 3 -12.48 -5.67 -0.25
CA GLY A 3 -12.35 -4.99 1.03
C GLY A 3 -10.94 -5.18 1.58
N GLU A 4 -10.80 -6.06 2.56
CA GLU A 4 -9.53 -6.36 3.20
C GLU A 4 -8.92 -7.67 2.67
N GLY A 5 -7.61 -7.80 2.79
CA GLY A 5 -6.87 -9.00 2.46
C GLY A 5 -5.49 -8.73 1.94
N GLY A 6 -4.70 -9.80 1.81
CA GLY A 6 -3.35 -9.76 1.27
C GLY A 6 -2.99 -11.09 0.61
N ILE A 7 -1.90 -11.09 -0.13
CA ILE A 7 -1.33 -12.29 -0.74
C ILE A 7 0.12 -12.41 -0.29
N LEU A 8 0.47 -13.57 0.25
CA LEU A 8 1.84 -13.94 0.55
C LEU A 8 2.31 -14.96 -0.47
N THR A 9 3.42 -14.70 -1.13
CA THR A 9 4.09 -15.64 -2.03
C THR A 9 5.49 -15.93 -1.52
N THR A 10 5.84 -17.22 -1.42
CA THR A 10 7.16 -17.64 -0.94
C THR A 10 7.52 -19.01 -1.48
N ARG A 11 8.82 -19.33 -1.53
CA ARG A 11 9.35 -20.67 -1.80
C ARG A 11 9.95 -21.33 -0.55
N ASP A 12 10.02 -20.60 0.56
CA ASP A 12 10.54 -21.10 1.82
C ASP A 12 9.51 -22.01 2.51
N PRO A 13 9.81 -23.32 2.70
CA PRO A 13 8.89 -24.26 3.29
C PRO A 13 8.50 -23.92 4.74
N ASN A 14 9.38 -23.30 5.53
CA ASN A 14 9.08 -22.87 6.89
C ASN A 14 8.06 -21.73 6.91
N VAL A 15 8.21 -20.76 6.01
CA VAL A 15 7.25 -19.66 5.86
C VAL A 15 5.90 -20.19 5.40
N ILE A 16 5.88 -21.15 4.45
CA ILE A 16 4.65 -21.80 3.99
C ILE A 16 3.97 -22.53 5.16
N ALA A 17 4.70 -23.32 5.94
CA ALA A 17 4.16 -24.07 7.08
C ALA A 17 3.54 -23.13 8.13
N ARG A 18 4.24 -22.06 8.52
CA ARG A 18 3.72 -21.05 9.45
C ARG A 18 2.49 -20.33 8.90
N ALA A 19 2.50 -19.93 7.64
CA ALA A 19 1.36 -19.28 6.99
C ALA A 19 0.10 -20.17 6.98
N ILE A 20 0.26 -21.48 6.71
CA ILE A 20 -0.84 -22.44 6.75
C ILE A 20 -1.44 -22.52 8.15
N LEU A 21 -0.63 -22.62 9.20
CA LEU A 21 -1.09 -22.68 10.58
C LEU A 21 -1.76 -21.37 11.02
N LEU A 22 -1.13 -20.23 10.76
CA LEU A 22 -1.66 -18.90 11.09
C LEU A 22 -2.95 -18.57 10.31
N SER A 23 -3.16 -19.19 9.14
CA SER A 23 -4.43 -19.05 8.41
C SER A 23 -5.61 -19.76 9.09
N GLY A 24 -5.38 -20.53 10.14
CA GLY A 24 -6.38 -21.29 10.85
C GLY A 24 -6.52 -22.75 10.41
N SER A 25 -5.56 -23.27 9.63
CA SER A 25 -5.54 -24.68 9.21
C SER A 25 -4.80 -25.59 10.20
N TYR A 26 -4.75 -25.22 11.47
CA TYR A 26 -3.99 -25.92 12.53
C TYR A 26 -4.45 -27.36 12.78
N MET A 27 -5.71 -27.72 12.51
CA MET A 27 -6.22 -29.10 12.65
C MET A 27 -6.07 -29.94 11.37
N LEU A 28 -5.92 -29.30 10.21
CA LEU A 28 -5.96 -29.96 8.90
C LEU A 28 -4.77 -29.55 8.01
N TYR A 29 -3.69 -29.07 8.61
CA TYR A 29 -2.51 -28.64 7.84
C TYR A 29 -1.90 -29.76 7.02
N ASP A 30 -2.03 -31.00 7.50
CA ASP A 30 -1.60 -32.21 6.79
C ASP A 30 -2.38 -32.47 5.49
N ARG A 31 -3.56 -31.89 5.33
CA ARG A 31 -4.42 -31.99 4.14
C ARG A 31 -4.41 -30.75 3.26
N HIS A 32 -3.69 -29.71 3.65
CA HIS A 32 -3.63 -28.49 2.85
C HIS A 32 -2.95 -28.75 1.51
N SER A 33 -3.61 -28.39 0.38
CA SER A 33 -3.17 -28.72 -0.97
C SER A 33 -1.80 -28.18 -1.36
N LEU A 34 -1.41 -27.02 -0.79
CA LEU A 34 -0.13 -26.35 -1.06
C LEU A 34 0.88 -26.52 0.07
N ARG A 35 0.68 -27.49 0.97
CA ARG A 35 1.60 -27.70 2.08
C ARG A 35 2.98 -28.20 1.59
N PRO A 36 4.04 -27.87 2.31
CA PRO A 36 5.34 -28.51 2.13
C PRO A 36 5.28 -29.98 2.61
N LYS A 37 6.40 -30.68 2.54
CA LYS A 37 6.49 -32.04 3.13
C LYS A 37 6.14 -31.98 4.62
N LEU A 38 5.49 -33.01 5.15
CA LEU A 38 5.06 -33.02 6.56
C LEU A 38 6.22 -32.81 7.54
N GLY A 39 7.40 -33.34 7.24
CA GLY A 39 8.58 -33.13 8.08
C GLY A 39 9.04 -31.69 8.21
N GLU A 40 8.68 -30.82 7.26
CA GLU A 40 9.00 -29.38 7.31
C GLU A 40 8.17 -28.62 8.35
N PHE A 41 7.09 -29.21 8.85
CA PHE A 41 6.33 -28.61 9.95
C PHE A 41 7.08 -28.72 11.29
N GLY A 42 7.85 -29.81 11.52
CA GLY A 42 8.61 -30.00 12.73
C GLY A 42 7.84 -29.58 14.00
N ASP A 43 8.46 -28.70 14.80
CA ASP A 43 7.86 -28.14 16.02
C ASP A 43 6.99 -26.90 15.78
N ILE A 44 6.89 -26.41 14.52
CA ILE A 44 6.10 -25.22 14.19
C ILE A 44 4.66 -25.24 14.71
N PRO A 45 3.93 -26.39 14.69
CA PRO A 45 2.57 -26.45 15.25
C PRO A 45 2.49 -26.16 16.75
N PHE A 46 3.56 -26.43 17.48
CA PHE A 46 3.62 -26.17 18.95
C PHE A 46 4.00 -24.71 19.25
N ASP A 47 4.75 -24.06 18.34
CA ASP A 47 5.24 -22.70 18.49
C ASP A 47 4.32 -21.64 17.84
N THR A 48 3.30 -22.09 17.08
CA THR A 48 2.44 -21.17 16.34
C THR A 48 1.09 -21.02 17.03
N PRO A 49 0.72 -19.80 17.45
CA PRO A 49 -0.59 -19.53 18.05
C PRO A 49 -1.72 -19.84 17.07
N ASN A 50 -2.87 -20.21 17.63
CA ASN A 50 -4.05 -20.48 16.84
C ASN A 50 -4.74 -19.17 16.43
N TYR A 51 -4.41 -18.67 15.25
CA TYR A 51 -5.10 -17.56 14.60
C TYR A 51 -6.00 -18.05 13.47
N SER A 52 -6.94 -17.20 13.05
CA SER A 52 -7.78 -17.43 11.87
C SER A 52 -7.57 -16.30 10.86
N GLY A 53 -6.35 -16.26 10.28
CA GLY A 53 -5.95 -15.23 9.33
C GLY A 53 -6.35 -15.50 7.87
N ARG A 54 -7.15 -16.52 7.59
CA ARG A 54 -7.53 -16.89 6.23
C ARG A 54 -8.58 -15.95 5.63
N MET A 55 -8.48 -15.76 4.33
CA MET A 55 -9.54 -15.17 3.54
C MET A 55 -10.67 -16.19 3.36
N ASP A 56 -11.93 -15.74 3.51
CA ASP A 56 -13.09 -16.57 3.22
C ASP A 56 -13.28 -16.83 1.71
N ASN A 57 -14.03 -17.88 1.39
CA ASN A 57 -14.23 -18.29 0.00
C ASN A 57 -14.99 -17.25 -0.84
N LEU A 58 -15.84 -16.43 -0.23
CA LEU A 58 -16.60 -15.40 -0.93
C LEU A 58 -15.64 -14.30 -1.43
N ARG A 59 -14.78 -13.78 -0.53
CA ARG A 59 -13.76 -12.79 -0.90
C ARG A 59 -12.77 -13.35 -1.92
N ALA A 60 -12.32 -14.59 -1.76
CA ALA A 60 -11.46 -15.26 -2.71
C ALA A 60 -12.12 -15.39 -4.10
N SER A 61 -13.42 -15.67 -4.16
CA SER A 61 -14.18 -15.73 -5.42
C SER A 61 -14.27 -14.38 -6.11
N ILE A 62 -14.42 -13.29 -5.35
CA ILE A 62 -14.43 -11.92 -5.88
C ILE A 62 -13.05 -11.51 -6.41
N LEU A 63 -11.97 -11.93 -5.75
CA LEU A 63 -10.60 -11.59 -6.17
C LEU A 63 -10.13 -12.37 -7.38
N ARG A 64 -10.55 -13.63 -7.53
CA ARG A 64 -10.06 -14.52 -8.60
C ARG A 64 -10.21 -13.95 -10.01
N PRO A 65 -11.35 -13.38 -10.43
CA PRO A 65 -11.46 -12.73 -11.74
C PRO A 65 -10.61 -11.47 -11.85
N GLN A 66 -10.43 -10.71 -10.77
CA GLN A 66 -9.59 -9.50 -10.77
C GLN A 66 -8.10 -9.85 -10.98
N LEU A 67 -7.61 -10.93 -10.38
CA LEU A 67 -6.24 -11.40 -10.58
C LEU A 67 -5.96 -11.77 -12.04
N ARG A 68 -6.95 -12.28 -12.77
CA ARG A 68 -6.80 -12.60 -14.20
C ARG A 68 -6.62 -11.36 -15.09
N GLN A 69 -7.06 -10.21 -14.61
CA GLN A 69 -6.96 -8.93 -15.33
C GLN A 69 -5.85 -8.03 -14.77
N LEU A 70 -5.05 -8.55 -13.84
CA LEU A 70 -4.10 -7.73 -13.08
C LEU A 70 -3.10 -7.02 -14.01
N ASP A 71 -2.53 -7.73 -14.97
CA ASP A 71 -1.53 -7.18 -15.89
C ASP A 71 -2.13 -6.04 -16.73
N VAL A 72 -3.31 -6.25 -17.29
CA VAL A 72 -4.03 -5.23 -18.07
C VAL A 72 -4.37 -3.99 -17.22
N LEU A 73 -4.79 -4.21 -15.96
CA LEU A 73 -5.08 -3.11 -15.04
C LEU A 73 -3.81 -2.35 -14.66
N CYS A 74 -2.70 -3.05 -14.43
CA CYS A 74 -1.40 -2.43 -14.16
C CYS A 74 -0.92 -1.58 -15.36
N GLU A 75 -1.06 -2.08 -16.57
CA GLU A 75 -0.71 -1.34 -17.79
C GLU A 75 -1.54 -0.04 -17.93
N ARG A 76 -2.86 -0.11 -17.67
CA ARG A 76 -3.73 1.08 -17.69
C ARG A 76 -3.31 2.10 -16.63
N TRP A 77 -3.08 1.68 -15.37
CA TRP A 77 -2.58 2.58 -14.33
C TRP A 77 -1.25 3.21 -14.71
N ASN A 78 -0.32 2.41 -15.24
CA ASN A 78 0.98 2.90 -15.64
C ASN A 78 0.90 3.87 -16.83
N GLY A 79 -0.06 3.70 -17.73
CA GLY A 79 -0.37 4.64 -18.81
C GLY A 79 -0.83 5.99 -18.28
N LEU A 80 -1.80 6.00 -17.37
CA LEU A 80 -2.28 7.21 -16.71
C LEU A 80 -1.17 7.91 -15.90
N TYR A 81 -0.38 7.13 -15.16
CA TYR A 81 0.76 7.64 -14.39
C TYR A 81 1.77 8.37 -15.28
N ARG A 82 2.19 7.76 -16.39
CA ARG A 82 3.16 8.35 -17.31
C ARG A 82 2.62 9.61 -17.98
N CYS A 83 1.35 9.60 -18.39
CA CYS A 83 0.70 10.78 -18.96
C CYS A 83 0.69 11.97 -17.99
N LEU A 84 0.39 11.69 -16.72
CA LEU A 84 0.40 12.72 -15.67
C LEU A 84 1.84 13.19 -15.36
N GLU A 85 2.77 12.25 -15.25
CA GLU A 85 4.18 12.55 -15.01
C GLU A 85 4.76 13.47 -16.09
N GLU A 86 4.48 13.19 -17.37
CA GLU A 86 4.95 14.00 -18.49
C GLU A 86 4.40 15.43 -18.41
N LYS A 87 3.12 15.59 -18.10
CA LYS A 87 2.48 16.91 -17.96
C LYS A 87 3.03 17.69 -16.77
N LEU A 88 3.21 17.03 -15.63
CA LEU A 88 3.63 17.68 -14.39
C LEU A 88 5.13 17.96 -14.36
N ARG A 89 5.95 17.23 -15.11
CA ARG A 89 7.41 17.44 -15.21
C ARG A 89 7.78 18.83 -15.69
N GLN A 90 6.91 19.49 -16.43
CA GLN A 90 7.13 20.85 -16.90
C GLN A 90 7.00 21.91 -15.80
N ASN A 91 6.39 21.56 -14.67
CA ASN A 91 6.22 22.46 -13.55
C ASN A 91 7.39 22.34 -12.57
N THR A 92 8.29 23.33 -12.59
CA THR A 92 9.51 23.35 -11.77
C THR A 92 9.25 23.53 -10.26
N ALA A 93 8.04 23.91 -9.85
CA ALA A 93 7.65 23.96 -8.44
C ALA A 93 7.41 22.57 -7.83
N LEU A 94 7.23 21.55 -8.66
CA LEU A 94 6.99 20.19 -8.23
C LEU A 94 8.27 19.37 -8.28
N GLN A 95 8.51 18.58 -7.25
CA GLN A 95 9.54 17.55 -7.26
C GLN A 95 8.88 16.19 -7.42
N LEU A 96 9.03 15.58 -8.59
CA LEU A 96 8.50 14.25 -8.88
C LEU A 96 9.42 13.17 -8.31
N ILE A 97 8.83 12.02 -7.98
CA ILE A 97 9.57 10.85 -7.47
C ILE A 97 10.32 10.19 -8.62
N THR A 98 11.64 10.11 -8.51
CA THR A 98 12.46 9.36 -9.46
C THR A 98 12.40 7.87 -9.16
N ARG A 99 12.02 7.07 -10.16
CA ARG A 99 11.95 5.62 -10.05
C ARG A 99 13.18 4.96 -10.69
N PRO A 100 13.76 3.93 -10.06
CA PRO A 100 14.84 3.16 -10.67
C PRO A 100 14.35 2.48 -11.97
N GLN A 101 15.22 2.37 -12.96
CA GLN A 101 14.87 1.74 -14.26
C GLN A 101 14.46 0.26 -14.12
N GLN A 102 14.97 -0.42 -13.09
CA GLN A 102 14.70 -1.83 -12.82
C GLN A 102 13.37 -2.05 -12.08
N GLU A 103 12.71 -0.97 -11.64
CA GLU A 103 11.46 -1.07 -10.89
C GLU A 103 10.29 -1.39 -11.82
N HIS A 104 9.61 -2.51 -11.53
CA HIS A 104 8.28 -2.80 -12.05
C HIS A 104 7.24 -2.27 -11.06
N PHE A 105 6.65 -1.12 -11.37
CA PHE A 105 5.71 -0.45 -10.47
C PHE A 105 4.27 -0.54 -10.95
N VAL A 106 3.35 -0.29 -10.03
CA VAL A 106 1.93 -0.11 -10.30
C VAL A 106 1.56 1.33 -9.99
N GLY A 107 1.28 2.10 -11.03
CA GLY A 107 0.97 3.53 -10.95
C GLY A 107 -0.44 3.85 -10.46
N SER A 108 -0.95 3.15 -9.45
CA SER A 108 -2.30 3.37 -8.90
C SER A 108 -2.43 4.64 -8.06
N SER A 109 -1.31 5.24 -7.67
CA SER A 109 -1.25 6.56 -7.07
C SER A 109 -0.04 7.34 -7.59
N PHE A 110 -0.14 8.65 -7.60
CA PHE A 110 0.90 9.57 -8.04
C PHE A 110 1.35 10.41 -6.87
N GLN A 111 2.63 10.32 -6.51
CA GLN A 111 3.23 11.05 -5.40
C GLN A 111 4.20 12.11 -5.91
N PHE A 112 4.15 13.28 -5.29
CA PHE A 112 5.06 14.38 -5.57
C PHE A 112 5.24 15.27 -4.35
N LEU A 113 6.31 16.08 -4.34
CA LEU A 113 6.56 17.07 -3.30
C LEU A 113 6.43 18.48 -3.86
N ILE A 114 6.09 19.42 -2.97
CA ILE A 114 6.11 20.87 -3.25
C ILE A 114 7.05 21.54 -2.23
N PRO A 115 8.37 21.44 -2.39
CA PRO A 115 9.34 21.81 -1.35
C PRO A 115 9.31 23.29 -0.93
N SER A 116 8.81 24.16 -1.80
CA SER A 116 8.73 25.60 -1.55
C SER A 116 7.50 26.04 -0.75
N PHE A 117 6.53 25.15 -0.55
CA PHE A 117 5.29 25.53 0.15
C PHE A 117 5.43 25.44 1.65
N SER A 118 4.94 26.46 2.33
CA SER A 118 4.68 26.41 3.78
C SER A 118 3.44 25.56 4.08
N GLU A 119 3.24 25.22 5.34
CA GLU A 119 2.09 24.43 5.80
C GLU A 119 0.75 25.10 5.42
N SER A 120 0.66 26.41 5.58
CA SER A 120 -0.54 27.18 5.19
C SER A 120 -0.78 27.16 3.68
N GLN A 121 0.28 27.22 2.87
CA GLN A 121 0.18 27.11 1.41
C GLN A 121 -0.22 25.70 0.97
N MET A 122 0.30 24.66 1.64
CA MET A 122 -0.10 23.27 1.38
C MET A 122 -1.59 23.05 1.66
N SER A 123 -2.07 23.54 2.82
CA SER A 123 -3.49 23.44 3.17
C SER A 123 -4.38 24.16 2.16
N LEU A 124 -4.02 25.38 1.76
CA LEU A 124 -4.73 26.13 0.74
C LEU A 124 -4.74 25.42 -0.61
N PHE A 125 -3.60 24.90 -1.04
CA PHE A 125 -3.45 24.15 -2.30
C PHE A 125 -4.36 22.91 -2.34
N VAL A 126 -4.32 22.09 -1.29
CA VAL A 126 -5.17 20.90 -1.18
C VAL A 126 -6.65 21.28 -1.23
N GLY A 127 -7.05 22.32 -0.48
CA GLY A 127 -8.42 22.82 -0.52
C GLY A 127 -8.86 23.33 -1.89
N GLN A 128 -7.96 24.04 -2.61
CA GLN A 128 -8.24 24.51 -3.96
C GLN A 128 -8.34 23.38 -5.00
N CYS A 129 -7.57 22.30 -4.82
CA CYS A 129 -7.68 21.10 -5.64
C CYS A 129 -9.01 20.37 -5.41
N GLU A 130 -9.42 20.21 -4.14
CA GLU A 130 -10.69 19.58 -3.76
C GLU A 130 -11.89 20.29 -4.38
N VAL A 131 -11.93 21.63 -4.33
CA VAL A 131 -12.99 22.44 -4.98
C VAL A 131 -13.08 22.19 -6.49
N ARG A 132 -11.97 21.78 -7.11
CA ARG A 132 -11.89 21.46 -8.55
C ARG A 132 -12.09 19.97 -8.85
N GLY A 133 -12.47 19.18 -7.86
CA GLY A 133 -12.71 17.73 -8.01
C GLY A 133 -11.42 16.89 -7.99
N VAL A 134 -10.29 17.47 -7.60
CA VAL A 134 -9.01 16.75 -7.46
C VAL A 134 -8.76 16.47 -5.98
N SER A 135 -9.00 15.23 -5.56
CA SER A 135 -8.77 14.81 -4.18
C SER A 135 -7.31 14.44 -3.95
N LEU A 136 -6.66 15.21 -3.09
CA LEU A 136 -5.26 15.02 -2.72
C LEU A 136 -5.14 14.64 -1.24
N LYS A 137 -4.23 13.72 -0.93
CA LYS A 137 -3.80 13.44 0.43
C LYS A 137 -2.48 14.16 0.69
N TRP A 138 -2.49 15.10 1.62
CA TRP A 138 -1.27 15.69 2.14
C TRP A 138 -0.81 14.95 3.40
N PHE A 139 0.42 14.43 3.38
CA PHE A 139 0.95 13.62 4.49
C PHE A 139 1.34 14.45 5.71
N GLY A 140 1.58 15.75 5.55
CA GLY A 140 1.88 16.68 6.63
C GLY A 140 0.65 17.27 7.35
N ASP A 141 -0.57 16.90 6.91
CA ASP A 141 -1.81 17.42 7.50
C ASP A 141 -1.89 17.05 8.98
N ALA A 142 -2.09 18.06 9.83
CA ALA A 142 -2.23 17.87 11.27
C ALA A 142 -3.59 17.27 11.65
N ALA A 143 -4.62 17.49 10.82
CA ALA A 143 -5.95 16.92 11.02
C ALA A 143 -6.09 15.61 10.24
N PRO A 144 -6.13 14.46 10.91
CA PRO A 144 -6.24 13.18 10.21
C PRO A 144 -7.63 13.06 9.57
N LYS A 145 -7.67 12.86 8.26
CA LYS A 145 -8.86 12.38 7.57
C LYS A 145 -8.84 10.86 7.63
N ALA A 146 -9.53 10.25 8.59
CA ALA A 146 -9.60 8.84 8.92
C ALA A 146 -8.27 8.25 9.46
N TYR A 147 -7.19 8.28 8.70
CA TYR A 147 -5.86 7.83 9.11
C TYR A 147 -4.84 8.95 8.95
N THR A 148 -4.06 9.22 10.00
CA THR A 148 -2.98 10.20 9.96
C THR A 148 -1.67 9.57 9.54
N SER A 149 -0.94 10.22 8.65
CA SER A 149 0.42 9.86 8.27
C SER A 149 1.48 10.51 9.16
N ARG A 150 1.07 11.38 10.07
CA ARG A 150 1.97 12.02 11.03
C ARG A 150 2.29 11.06 12.17
N PHE A 151 3.48 10.46 12.11
CA PHE A 151 3.97 9.53 13.12
C PHE A 151 4.09 10.15 14.52
N ASP A 152 4.33 11.44 14.61
CA ASP A 152 4.43 12.23 15.84
C ASP A 152 3.08 12.40 16.57
N SER A 153 1.97 12.06 15.93
CA SER A 153 0.62 12.06 16.51
C SER A 153 0.14 10.69 17.01
N TRP A 154 0.90 9.63 16.75
CA TRP A 154 0.51 8.27 17.15
C TRP A 154 0.77 8.02 18.63
N ARG A 155 -0.29 7.72 19.38
CA ARG A 155 -0.25 7.51 20.84
C ARG A 155 -0.07 6.05 21.25
N TYR A 156 -0.04 5.13 20.30
CA TYR A 156 0.15 3.69 20.55
C TYR A 156 1.61 3.25 20.42
N LEU A 157 2.52 4.19 20.16
CA LEU A 157 3.97 3.96 20.16
C LEU A 157 4.57 4.66 21.38
N ASP A 158 5.21 3.90 22.25
CA ASP A 158 5.88 4.40 23.46
C ASP A 158 7.29 4.93 23.16
N SER A 159 7.45 5.85 22.23
CA SER A 159 8.79 6.28 21.87
C SER A 159 8.85 7.69 21.33
N ASP A 160 9.73 8.49 21.90
CA ASP A 160 10.16 9.78 21.41
C ASP A 160 11.07 9.61 20.18
N TYR A 161 10.51 9.22 19.06
CA TYR A 161 11.27 9.17 17.81
C TYR A 161 11.47 10.57 17.24
N SER A 162 12.70 11.03 17.19
CA SER A 162 13.07 12.19 16.41
C SER A 162 13.42 11.74 14.99
N LEU A 163 12.53 12.01 14.02
CA LEU A 163 12.71 11.68 12.60
C LEU A 163 12.66 12.95 11.74
N PRO A 164 13.65 13.85 11.85
CA PRO A 164 13.58 15.16 11.20
C PRO A 164 13.54 15.10 9.66
N GLN A 165 14.21 14.13 9.06
CA GLN A 165 14.15 13.95 7.60
C GLN A 165 12.77 13.47 7.15
N THR A 166 12.16 12.52 7.86
CA THR A 166 10.81 12.04 7.60
C THR A 166 9.79 13.18 7.74
N ALA A 167 9.86 13.95 8.84
CA ALA A 167 9.00 15.10 9.06
C ALA A 167 9.11 16.12 7.92
N ARG A 168 10.33 16.42 7.45
CA ARG A 168 10.58 17.33 6.33
C ARG A 168 9.97 16.82 5.02
N ILE A 169 10.08 15.52 4.73
CA ILE A 169 9.48 14.92 3.52
C ILE A 169 7.95 14.96 3.62
N LEU A 170 7.38 14.52 4.73
CA LEU A 170 5.93 14.45 4.91
C LEU A 170 5.27 15.83 4.85
N SER A 171 5.96 16.88 5.34
CA SER A 171 5.43 18.25 5.31
C SER A 171 5.10 18.78 3.92
N THR A 172 5.72 18.20 2.87
CA THR A 172 5.54 18.65 1.48
C THR A 172 5.06 17.54 0.55
N LEU A 173 4.87 16.31 1.06
CA LEU A 173 4.48 15.15 0.27
C LEU A 173 2.97 15.10 0.04
N ILE A 174 2.61 14.98 -1.22
CA ILE A 174 1.23 14.80 -1.70
C ILE A 174 1.10 13.41 -2.34
N ASP A 175 -0.04 12.77 -2.16
CA ASP A 175 -0.48 11.57 -2.86
C ASP A 175 -1.82 11.83 -3.57
N MET A 176 -1.91 11.41 -4.81
CA MET A 176 -3.12 11.46 -5.61
C MET A 176 -3.45 10.06 -6.13
N ARG A 177 -4.63 9.55 -5.81
CA ARG A 177 -5.11 8.29 -6.38
C ARG A 177 -5.43 8.45 -7.86
N LEU A 178 -5.08 7.43 -8.66
CA LEU A 178 -5.39 7.37 -10.08
C LEU A 178 -6.50 6.33 -10.30
N PRO A 179 -7.77 6.73 -10.38
CA PRO A 179 -8.86 5.79 -10.64
C PRO A 179 -8.85 5.37 -12.12
N LEU A 180 -9.13 4.07 -12.38
CA LEU A 180 -9.25 3.52 -13.74
C LEU A 180 -10.57 3.90 -14.43
N THR A 181 -11.30 4.85 -13.89
CA THR A 181 -12.51 5.42 -14.52
C THR A 181 -12.18 6.48 -15.57
N PHE A 182 -10.91 6.92 -15.63
CA PHE A 182 -10.42 7.76 -16.72
C PHE A 182 -9.99 6.88 -17.89
N ASP A 183 -10.33 7.31 -19.10
CA ASP A 183 -9.93 6.71 -20.36
C ASP A 183 -8.62 7.34 -20.88
#